data_161b72778df057b419490adb738c2ac8
#
_entry.id   161b72778df057b419490adb738c2ac8
#
_cell.length_a   1.000
_cell.length_b   1.000
_cell.length_c   1.000
_cell.angle_alpha   90.00
_cell.angle_beta   90.00
_cell.angle_gamma   90.00
#
_symmetry.space_group_name_H-M   'P 1'
#
loop_
_entity.id
_entity.type
_entity.pdbx_description
1 polymer ?
#
loop_
_entity_poly.entity_id
_entity_poly.type
_entity_poly.pdbx_seq_one_letter_code
_entity_poly.pdbx_strand_id
1 'polypeptide(L)'
;TLSSFAAGLMIILFRPFKIGDFVTVDGNSGTVRTIDFFQTDLVTPDNRRIIVPNSKIYGSTIENVSAFEKRRVDVSVSVSPSADKEETRKELESALQIEGILEGEPHCVVLSDLSATSVDWSVRVWCATGDYWTIRERLVNSVKHKIDAAKIETPVQRVQVTNR
;
A
#
# COMPACT_ATOMS: atom_id res chain seq x y z
N THR A 1 8.48 2.00 33.42
CA THR A 1 9.34 3.16 33.71
C THR A 1 8.54 4.46 33.67
N LEU A 2 8.99 5.50 34.38
CA LEU A 2 8.32 6.82 34.37
C LEU A 2 8.20 7.39 32.95
N SER A 3 9.17 7.12 32.08
CA SER A 3 9.16 7.51 30.66
C SER A 3 7.98 6.86 29.90
N SER A 4 7.71 5.57 30.12
CA SER A 4 6.57 4.89 29.48
C SER A 4 5.24 5.39 30.00
N PHE A 5 5.15 5.74 31.28
CA PHE A 5 3.95 6.33 31.86
C PHE A 5 3.67 7.72 31.25
N ALA A 6 4.67 8.59 31.21
CA ALA A 6 4.54 9.93 30.60
C ALA A 6 4.14 9.83 29.12
N ALA A 7 4.78 8.92 28.36
CA ALA A 7 4.44 8.68 26.97
C ALA A 7 3.01 8.13 26.79
N GLY A 8 2.57 7.23 27.68
CA GLY A 8 1.19 6.71 27.69
C GLY A 8 0.16 7.81 27.92
N LEU A 9 0.43 8.72 28.85
CA LEU A 9 -0.43 9.88 29.08
C LEU A 9 -0.51 10.78 27.84
N MET A 10 0.62 10.99 27.17
CA MET A 10 0.66 11.79 25.93
C MET A 10 -0.11 11.12 24.79
N ILE A 11 0.00 9.79 24.63
CA ILE A 11 -0.76 9.05 23.64
C ILE A 11 -2.27 9.16 23.92
N ILE A 12 -2.69 9.01 25.18
CA ILE A 12 -4.10 9.10 25.57
C ILE A 12 -4.65 10.53 25.36
N LEU A 13 -3.85 11.55 25.65
CA LEU A 13 -4.25 12.96 25.57
C LEU A 13 -4.30 13.44 24.12
N PHE A 14 -3.22 13.25 23.35
CA PHE A 14 -3.10 13.75 21.97
C PHE A 14 -3.67 12.81 20.93
N ARG A 15 -3.88 11.55 21.24
CA ARG A 15 -4.50 10.52 20.40
C ARG A 15 -3.95 10.46 18.97
N PRO A 16 -2.65 10.25 18.79
CA PRO A 16 -2.07 10.06 17.45
C PRO A 16 -2.67 8.84 16.74
N PHE A 17 -3.22 7.91 17.51
CA PHE A 17 -4.02 6.76 17.07
C PHE A 17 -5.03 6.39 18.18
N LYS A 18 -6.00 5.57 17.82
CA LYS A 18 -7.04 5.05 18.73
C LYS A 18 -7.14 3.53 18.63
N ILE A 19 -7.83 2.92 19.59
CA ILE A 19 -8.14 1.49 19.53
C ILE A 19 -8.93 1.19 18.27
N GLY A 20 -8.51 0.15 17.55
CA GLY A 20 -9.05 -0.25 16.25
C GLY A 20 -8.26 0.28 15.04
N ASP A 21 -7.40 1.28 15.20
CA ASP A 21 -6.54 1.76 14.11
C ASP A 21 -5.44 0.72 13.79
N PHE A 22 -5.11 0.61 12.50
CA PHE A 22 -3.93 -0.14 12.09
C PHE A 22 -2.73 0.82 12.01
N VAL A 23 -1.72 0.52 12.78
CA VAL A 23 -0.54 1.39 12.93
C VAL A 23 0.76 0.63 12.73
N THR A 24 1.80 1.36 12.33
CA THR A 24 3.19 0.90 12.39
C THR A 24 3.94 1.81 13.35
N VAL A 25 4.47 1.24 14.44
CA VAL A 25 5.20 1.93 15.50
C VAL A 25 6.43 1.14 15.88
N ASP A 26 7.57 1.80 16.04
CA ASP A 26 8.85 1.14 16.39
C ASP A 26 9.13 -0.11 15.52
N GLY A 27 8.80 -0.04 14.20
CA GLY A 27 8.97 -1.14 13.25
C GLY A 27 7.94 -2.29 13.36
N ASN A 28 6.97 -2.19 14.26
CA ASN A 28 5.92 -3.18 14.46
C ASN A 28 4.59 -2.71 13.89
N SER A 29 3.91 -3.54 13.12
CA SER A 29 2.63 -3.24 12.50
C SER A 29 1.51 -4.10 13.08
N GLY A 30 0.37 -3.49 13.35
CA GLY A 30 -0.81 -4.20 13.84
C GLY A 30 -1.98 -3.29 14.17
N THR A 31 -3.12 -3.90 14.46
CA THR A 31 -4.30 -3.20 14.95
C THR A 31 -4.15 -2.92 16.45
N VAL A 32 -4.36 -1.68 16.85
CA VAL A 32 -4.34 -1.27 18.25
C VAL A 32 -5.48 -1.95 19.01
N ARG A 33 -5.15 -2.79 19.99
CA ARG A 33 -6.13 -3.50 20.82
C ARG A 33 -6.39 -2.79 22.13
N THR A 34 -5.31 -2.40 22.85
CA THR A 34 -5.41 -1.65 24.11
C THR A 34 -4.30 -0.60 24.18
N ILE A 35 -4.59 0.48 24.88
CA ILE A 35 -3.64 1.52 25.22
C ILE A 35 -3.65 1.65 26.74
N ASP A 36 -2.61 1.10 27.38
CA ASP A 36 -2.43 1.16 28.83
C ASP A 36 -1.43 2.27 29.20
N PHE A 37 -1.29 2.56 30.49
CA PHE A 37 -0.39 3.61 30.95
C PHE A 37 1.09 3.38 30.59
N PHE A 38 1.55 2.14 30.50
CA PHE A 38 2.96 1.81 30.26
C PHE A 38 3.24 1.22 28.89
N GLN A 39 2.23 0.61 28.28
CA GLN A 39 2.36 -0.14 27.03
C GLN A 39 1.11 -0.05 26.18
N THR A 40 1.29 -0.31 24.90
CA THR A 40 0.20 -0.46 23.93
C THR A 40 0.28 -1.87 23.32
N ASP A 41 -0.84 -2.55 23.22
CA ASP A 41 -0.94 -3.85 22.60
C ASP A 41 -1.42 -3.72 21.16
N LEU A 42 -0.70 -4.35 20.24
CA LEU A 42 -1.07 -4.50 18.84
C LEU A 42 -1.41 -5.96 18.56
N VAL A 43 -2.33 -6.18 17.64
CA VAL A 43 -2.64 -7.50 17.09
C VAL A 43 -2.33 -7.49 15.60
N THR A 44 -1.48 -8.41 15.17
CA THR A 44 -1.12 -8.60 13.76
C THR A 44 -2.26 -9.27 12.98
N PRO A 45 -2.31 -9.15 11.63
CA PRO A 45 -3.33 -9.82 10.82
C PRO A 45 -3.35 -11.35 10.97
N ASP A 46 -2.21 -11.96 11.33
CA ASP A 46 -2.07 -13.38 11.63
C ASP A 46 -2.32 -13.72 13.12
N ASN A 47 -2.97 -12.79 13.86
CA ASN A 47 -3.43 -12.93 15.24
C ASN A 47 -2.33 -13.11 16.28
N ARG A 48 -1.16 -12.50 16.09
CA ARG A 48 -0.13 -12.40 17.13
C ARG A 48 -0.29 -11.12 17.94
N ARG A 49 -0.06 -11.19 19.22
CA ARG A 49 -0.02 -10.04 20.13
C ARG A 49 1.39 -9.45 20.18
N ILE A 50 1.52 -8.17 19.93
CA ILE A 50 2.76 -7.42 20.08
C ILE A 50 2.55 -6.38 21.18
N ILE A 51 3.39 -6.40 22.19
CA ILE A 51 3.36 -5.46 23.31
C ILE A 51 4.50 -4.46 23.10
N VAL A 52 4.16 -3.19 22.93
CA VAL A 52 5.14 -2.12 22.70
C VAL A 52 5.12 -1.14 23.88
N PRO A 53 6.24 -0.93 24.58
CA PRO A 53 6.33 0.11 25.62
C PRO A 53 6.01 1.49 25.03
N ASN A 54 5.17 2.28 25.72
CA ASN A 54 4.73 3.58 25.22
C ASN A 54 5.89 4.54 24.96
N SER A 55 6.97 4.47 25.72
CA SER A 55 8.18 5.27 25.48
C SER A 55 8.82 4.98 24.13
N LYS A 56 8.74 3.77 23.62
CA LYS A 56 9.22 3.38 22.30
C LYS A 56 8.32 3.96 21.20
N ILE A 57 7.00 3.89 21.39
CA ILE A 57 6.03 4.43 20.46
C ILE A 57 6.21 5.94 20.30
N TYR A 58 6.19 6.66 21.42
CA TYR A 58 6.25 8.12 21.42
C TYR A 58 7.62 8.67 20.97
N GLY A 59 8.67 7.86 21.11
CA GLY A 59 10.03 8.18 20.67
C GLY A 59 10.33 7.79 19.22
N SER A 60 9.38 7.19 18.50
CA SER A 60 9.54 6.73 17.12
C SER A 60 8.56 7.40 16.16
N THR A 61 8.73 7.15 14.86
CA THR A 61 7.72 7.53 13.86
C THR A 61 6.47 6.67 14.07
N ILE A 62 5.31 7.31 14.07
CA ILE A 62 4.00 6.65 14.13
C ILE A 62 3.37 6.78 12.74
N GLU A 63 3.16 5.66 12.06
CA GLU A 63 2.38 5.59 10.84
C GLU A 63 1.00 5.03 11.17
N ASN A 64 -0.05 5.81 10.88
CA ASN A 64 -1.44 5.38 11.09
C ASN A 64 -2.16 5.35 9.74
N VAL A 65 -2.32 4.15 9.18
CA VAL A 65 -2.99 3.96 7.89
C VAL A 65 -4.51 4.05 7.97
N SER A 66 -5.06 4.04 9.19
CA SER A 66 -6.50 4.19 9.45
C SER A 66 -6.92 5.63 9.77
N ALA A 67 -5.97 6.57 9.84
CA ALA A 67 -6.23 7.95 10.25
C ALA A 67 -7.20 8.70 9.32
N PHE A 68 -7.17 8.39 8.03
CA PHE A 68 -8.02 9.01 7.02
C PHE A 68 -9.02 8.02 6.46
N GLU A 69 -10.21 8.52 6.10
CA GLU A 69 -11.29 7.69 5.53
C GLU A 69 -11.01 7.20 4.12
N LYS A 70 -10.07 7.85 3.42
CA LYS A 70 -9.70 7.55 2.04
C LYS A 70 -8.24 7.13 1.96
N ARG A 71 -7.95 6.12 1.15
CA ARG A 71 -6.58 5.69 0.82
C ARG A 71 -6.40 5.55 -0.68
N ARG A 72 -5.17 5.80 -1.14
CA ARG A 72 -4.78 5.54 -2.51
C ARG A 72 -4.17 4.13 -2.61
N VAL A 73 -4.67 3.37 -3.57
CA VAL A 73 -4.11 2.09 -3.98
C VAL A 73 -3.23 2.33 -5.19
N ASP A 74 -1.97 1.96 -5.10
CA ASP A 74 -1.01 2.04 -6.20
C ASP A 74 -0.62 0.61 -6.60
N VAL A 75 -0.81 0.29 -7.90
CA VAL A 75 -0.42 -0.99 -8.48
C VAL A 75 0.64 -0.74 -9.54
N SER A 76 1.81 -1.36 -9.36
CA SER A 76 2.91 -1.27 -10.30
C SER A 76 2.78 -2.34 -11.38
N VAL A 77 3.02 -1.96 -12.62
CA VAL A 77 2.96 -2.82 -13.80
C VAL A 77 4.22 -2.60 -14.62
N SER A 78 4.94 -3.68 -14.90
CA SER A 78 6.12 -3.64 -15.75
C SER A 78 5.80 -4.29 -17.09
N VAL A 79 6.09 -3.60 -18.19
CA VAL A 79 5.93 -4.11 -19.54
C VAL A 79 7.28 -4.11 -20.27
N SER A 80 7.35 -4.84 -21.39
CA SER A 80 8.55 -4.86 -22.25
C SER A 80 8.83 -3.46 -22.81
N PRO A 81 10.10 -3.05 -22.97
CA PRO A 81 10.45 -1.83 -23.68
C PRO A 81 9.96 -1.78 -25.12
N SER A 82 9.67 -2.95 -25.74
CA SER A 82 9.11 -3.08 -27.10
C SER A 82 7.60 -2.84 -27.16
N ALA A 83 6.91 -2.85 -26.00
CA ALA A 83 5.46 -2.62 -25.95
C ALA A 83 5.11 -1.19 -26.36
N ASP A 84 4.04 -1.04 -27.15
CA ASP A 84 3.57 0.29 -27.53
C ASP A 84 3.08 1.07 -26.32
N LYS A 85 3.60 2.27 -26.15
CA LYS A 85 3.34 3.12 -24.98
C LYS A 85 1.89 3.62 -24.95
N GLU A 86 1.35 4.02 -26.09
CA GLU A 86 0.01 4.59 -26.17
C GLU A 86 -1.06 3.50 -25.99
N GLU A 87 -0.84 2.34 -26.58
CA GLU A 87 -1.70 1.17 -26.39
C GLU A 87 -1.67 0.71 -24.92
N THR A 88 -0.47 0.61 -24.32
CA THR A 88 -0.31 0.23 -22.90
C THR A 88 -1.06 1.21 -21.98
N ARG A 89 -0.89 2.51 -22.21
CA ARG A 89 -1.61 3.53 -21.42
C ARG A 89 -3.12 3.37 -21.54
N LYS A 90 -3.65 3.23 -22.74
CA LYS A 90 -5.08 3.07 -23.02
C LYS A 90 -5.65 1.84 -22.31
N GLU A 91 -4.97 0.72 -22.37
CA GLU A 91 -5.40 -0.51 -21.70
C GLU A 91 -5.36 -0.39 -20.18
N LEU A 92 -4.32 0.23 -19.62
CA LEU A 92 -4.24 0.48 -18.19
C LEU A 92 -5.30 1.49 -17.70
N GLU A 93 -5.62 2.52 -18.50
CA GLU A 93 -6.72 3.45 -18.21
C GLU A 93 -8.08 2.74 -18.25
N SER A 94 -8.27 1.80 -19.17
CA SER A 94 -9.48 0.97 -19.19
C SER A 94 -9.60 0.05 -17.98
N ALA A 95 -8.48 -0.34 -17.36
CA ALA A 95 -8.45 -1.15 -16.16
C ALA A 95 -8.91 -0.41 -14.89
N LEU A 96 -8.98 0.92 -14.94
CA LEU A 96 -9.53 1.74 -13.84
C LEU A 96 -11.05 1.60 -13.65
N GLN A 97 -11.74 0.98 -14.59
CA GLN A 97 -13.19 0.75 -14.53
C GLN A 97 -13.51 -0.46 -13.63
N ILE A 98 -13.29 -0.30 -12.33
CA ILE A 98 -13.61 -1.29 -11.31
C ILE A 98 -14.61 -0.74 -10.30
N GLU A 99 -15.41 -1.62 -9.71
CA GLU A 99 -16.37 -1.25 -8.68
C GLU A 99 -15.68 -0.97 -7.33
N GLY A 100 -16.14 0.05 -6.61
CA GLY A 100 -15.70 0.38 -5.26
C GLY A 100 -14.63 1.47 -5.17
N ILE A 101 -14.22 2.07 -6.29
CA ILE A 101 -13.38 3.27 -6.28
C ILE A 101 -14.25 4.49 -5.96
N LEU A 102 -13.64 5.53 -5.37
CA LEU A 102 -14.33 6.75 -4.97
C LEU A 102 -14.51 7.67 -6.18
N GLU A 103 -15.77 7.95 -6.53
CA GLU A 103 -16.10 8.95 -7.54
C GLU A 103 -15.63 10.35 -7.11
N GLY A 104 -15.11 11.13 -8.05
CA GLY A 104 -14.61 12.49 -7.78
C GLY A 104 -13.18 12.57 -7.27
N GLU A 105 -12.53 11.45 -6.98
CA GLU A 105 -11.10 11.41 -6.68
C GLU A 105 -10.27 11.17 -7.97
N PRO A 106 -9.04 11.71 -8.04
CA PRO A 106 -8.20 11.57 -9.24
C PRO A 106 -7.65 10.14 -9.36
N HIS A 107 -8.17 9.39 -10.33
CA HIS A 107 -7.61 8.10 -10.73
C HIS A 107 -6.69 8.33 -11.93
N CYS A 108 -5.52 7.73 -11.95
CA CYS A 108 -4.57 7.98 -13.03
C CYS A 108 -3.63 6.80 -13.31
N VAL A 109 -3.13 6.79 -14.53
CA VAL A 109 -2.05 5.91 -14.98
C VAL A 109 -0.82 6.76 -15.23
N VAL A 110 0.28 6.44 -14.57
CA VAL A 110 1.52 7.20 -14.63
C VAL A 110 2.65 6.29 -15.11
N LEU A 111 3.42 6.77 -16.07
CA LEU A 111 4.71 6.17 -16.42
C LEU A 111 5.68 6.49 -15.29
N SER A 112 6.06 5.50 -14.49
CA SER A 112 6.79 5.71 -13.24
C SER A 112 8.29 5.60 -13.39
N ASP A 113 8.77 4.66 -14.23
CA ASP A 113 10.21 4.46 -14.44
C ASP A 113 10.50 3.79 -15.78
N LEU A 114 11.76 3.91 -16.21
CA LEU A 114 12.30 3.32 -17.43
C LEU A 114 13.61 2.62 -17.10
N SER A 115 13.70 1.35 -17.42
CA SER A 115 14.94 0.57 -17.29
C SER A 115 15.36 -0.03 -18.64
N ALA A 116 16.52 -0.65 -18.67
CA ALA A 116 16.99 -1.35 -19.88
C ALA A 116 16.09 -2.56 -20.24
N THR A 117 15.37 -3.10 -19.28
CA THR A 117 14.60 -4.35 -19.41
C THR A 117 13.10 -4.18 -19.24
N SER A 118 12.65 -3.04 -18.71
CA SER A 118 11.22 -2.79 -18.45
C SER A 118 10.84 -1.31 -18.59
N VAL A 119 9.58 -1.10 -18.89
CA VAL A 119 8.88 0.18 -18.75
C VAL A 119 7.87 0.01 -17.64
N ASP A 120 7.99 0.80 -16.59
CA ASP A 120 7.21 0.64 -15.37
C ASP A 120 6.10 1.69 -15.29
N TRP A 121 4.90 1.21 -15.05
CA TRP A 121 3.69 2.01 -14.90
C TRP A 121 3.13 1.91 -13.50
N SER A 122 2.51 2.96 -13.02
CA SER A 122 1.76 2.99 -11.78
C SER A 122 0.31 3.31 -12.05
N VAL A 123 -0.58 2.38 -11.71
CA VAL A 123 -2.03 2.54 -11.79
C VAL A 123 -2.55 2.91 -10.40
N ARG A 124 -3.19 4.06 -10.27
CA ARG A 124 -3.54 4.67 -9.00
C ARG A 124 -5.02 4.94 -8.91
N VAL A 125 -5.66 4.43 -7.85
CA VAL A 125 -7.07 4.66 -7.55
C VAL A 125 -7.27 5.01 -6.08
N TRP A 126 -8.32 5.75 -5.78
CA TRP A 126 -8.73 6.07 -4.42
C TRP A 126 -9.91 5.22 -4.00
N CYS A 127 -9.89 4.73 -2.77
CA CYS A 127 -10.96 3.94 -2.18
C CYS A 127 -11.17 4.30 -0.71
N ALA A 128 -12.24 3.81 -0.12
CA ALA A 128 -12.43 3.84 1.32
C ALA A 128 -11.33 3.02 2.00
N THR A 129 -10.82 3.49 3.14
CA THR A 129 -9.71 2.86 3.85
C THR A 129 -9.99 1.39 4.21
N GLY A 130 -11.23 1.07 4.60
CA GLY A 130 -11.64 -0.30 4.92
C GLY A 130 -11.65 -1.26 3.73
N ASP A 131 -11.74 -0.73 2.51
CA ASP A 131 -11.82 -1.52 1.28
C ASP A 131 -10.47 -1.67 0.56
N TYR A 132 -9.40 -1.13 1.14
CA TYR A 132 -8.08 -1.05 0.50
C TYR A 132 -7.63 -2.37 -0.13
N TRP A 133 -7.67 -3.48 0.61
CA TRP A 133 -7.19 -4.77 0.13
C TRP A 133 -8.10 -5.37 -0.93
N THR A 134 -9.41 -5.21 -0.80
CA THR A 134 -10.40 -5.66 -1.78
C THR A 134 -10.23 -4.91 -3.11
N ILE A 135 -10.10 -3.59 -3.04
CA ILE A 135 -9.90 -2.75 -4.22
C ILE A 135 -8.55 -3.02 -4.86
N ARG A 136 -7.50 -3.24 -4.05
CA ARG A 136 -6.18 -3.59 -4.57
C ARG A 136 -6.21 -4.91 -5.35
N GLU A 137 -6.87 -5.93 -4.84
CA GLU A 137 -7.02 -7.21 -5.54
C GLU A 137 -7.81 -7.05 -6.84
N ARG A 138 -8.94 -6.33 -6.81
CA ARG A 138 -9.74 -6.04 -8.01
C ARG A 138 -8.92 -5.30 -9.07
N LEU A 139 -8.14 -4.30 -8.66
CA LEU A 139 -7.30 -3.53 -9.57
C LEU A 139 -6.21 -4.39 -10.19
N VAL A 140 -5.52 -5.21 -9.40
CA VAL A 140 -4.49 -6.14 -9.90
C VAL A 140 -5.10 -7.11 -10.93
N ASN A 141 -6.26 -7.69 -10.63
CA ASN A 141 -6.96 -8.60 -11.54
C ASN A 141 -7.40 -7.89 -12.84
N SER A 142 -7.95 -6.68 -12.73
CA SER A 142 -8.35 -5.88 -13.90
C SER A 142 -7.16 -5.56 -14.80
N VAL A 143 -6.06 -5.07 -14.21
CA VAL A 143 -4.81 -4.79 -14.92
C VAL A 143 -4.28 -6.03 -15.62
N LYS A 144 -4.20 -7.17 -14.89
CA LYS A 144 -3.72 -8.43 -15.46
C LYS A 144 -4.57 -8.86 -16.64
N HIS A 145 -5.90 -8.81 -16.51
CA HIS A 145 -6.82 -9.17 -17.59
C HIS A 145 -6.64 -8.28 -18.84
N LYS A 146 -6.47 -6.96 -18.65
CA LYS A 146 -6.29 -6.02 -19.77
C LYS A 146 -4.96 -6.23 -20.49
N ILE A 147 -3.87 -6.42 -19.75
CA ILE A 147 -2.55 -6.70 -20.31
C ILE A 147 -2.56 -8.00 -21.11
N ASP A 148 -3.17 -9.06 -20.60
CA ASP A 148 -3.26 -10.35 -21.27
C ASP A 148 -4.15 -10.29 -22.53
N ALA A 149 -5.30 -9.63 -22.43
CA ALA A 149 -6.25 -9.51 -23.56
C ALA A 149 -5.65 -8.70 -24.72
N ALA A 150 -4.90 -7.64 -24.42
CA ALA A 150 -4.19 -6.83 -25.40
C ALA A 150 -2.86 -7.45 -25.86
N LYS A 151 -2.46 -8.59 -25.29
CA LYS A 151 -1.18 -9.27 -25.59
C LYS A 151 0.04 -8.37 -25.43
N ILE A 152 -0.02 -7.45 -24.47
CA ILE A 152 1.10 -6.57 -24.14
C ILE A 152 2.21 -7.42 -23.53
N GLU A 153 3.40 -7.35 -24.13
CA GLU A 153 4.54 -8.14 -23.70
C GLU A 153 5.03 -7.69 -22.31
N THR A 154 5.23 -8.65 -21.42
CA THR A 154 5.88 -8.45 -20.12
C THR A 154 7.40 -8.58 -20.26
N PRO A 155 8.18 -8.00 -19.33
CA PRO A 155 9.63 -8.09 -19.38
C PRO A 155 10.12 -9.54 -19.33
N VAL A 156 11.00 -9.92 -20.26
CA VAL A 156 11.67 -11.21 -20.28
C VAL A 156 13.17 -11.01 -20.08
N GLN A 157 13.81 -11.84 -19.30
CA GLN A 157 15.27 -11.86 -19.22
C GLN A 157 15.82 -12.43 -20.53
N ARG A 158 16.46 -11.59 -21.35
CA ARG A 158 17.20 -12.05 -22.53
C ARG A 158 18.60 -12.49 -22.08
N VAL A 159 18.84 -13.78 -22.08
CA VAL A 159 20.19 -14.33 -21.92
C VAL A 159 20.83 -14.41 -23.32
N GLN A 160 21.81 -13.55 -23.59
CA GLN A 160 22.67 -13.72 -24.78
C GLN A 160 23.68 -14.83 -24.51
N VAL A 161 23.46 -16.00 -25.11
CA VAL A 161 24.46 -17.06 -25.12
C VAL A 161 25.44 -16.77 -26.28
N THR A 162 26.61 -16.24 -25.94
CA THR A 162 27.70 -16.10 -26.90
C THR A 162 28.49 -17.42 -26.94
N ASN A 163 28.25 -18.23 -27.96
CA ASN A 163 29.12 -19.37 -28.25
C ASN A 163 30.46 -18.83 -28.78
N ARG A 164 31.52 -19.08 -28.01
CA ARG A 164 32.90 -18.93 -28.47
C ARG A 164 33.39 -20.24 -29.12
#